data_e7f84887a7dd37541050a901c6957518
#
_entry.id   e7f84887a7dd37541050a901c6957518
#
_cell.length_a   1.000
_cell.length_b   1.000
_cell.length_c   1.000
_cell.angle_alpha   90.00
_cell.angle_beta   90.00
_cell.angle_gamma   90.00
#
_symmetry.space_group_name_H-M   'P 1'
#
loop_
_entity.id
_entity.type
_entity.pdbx_description
1 polymer ?
#
loop_
_entity_poly.entity_id
_entity_poly.type
_entity_poly.pdbx_seq_one_letter_code
_entity_poly.pdbx_strand_id
1 'polypeptide(L)'
;GIYMSGLSHTKGNYQKELADMYHIYAMDPRYHKKIETDFSDRMKESLDQNGDPFRFQTGSTKISDILDLSAQKGEVLKYQIRQQMQYEAAGDILKNLTKKIRAGEDQKNEFSGIKDQIQKEEEEAEETENEKTLTSEPVKKDPRKGFMKLLKEGSVPLIMGEKKVSDLPINIVYGKKDTTKQSAWNFMNRKDVEKELDEFEKTASTDSFASELPVVLYATKYFHFLTDTTKKDGIKYEIEYLIAGKDSEKENLGMVFWRMIALRFVMNAACVYQDPAKEKEAALLAASILGVTGFPPAVAVAKNLLLLALAYGESVIDVRNLADGKKIPAVKTSSDWQLSFAGLATLNCKRKPVKQGISYEDYLLLLLISQKDKRQKYFRMMDLMEQNIRRKVSDFKLDQCISSYKITQNLKLKKLGFGGMILPFATYTDLKMYRYVTY
;
A
#
# COMPACT_ATOMS: atom_id res chain seq x y z
N GLY A 1 38.58 -20.83 -8.77
CA GLY A 1 39.26 -20.20 -7.65
C GLY A 1 39.49 -18.71 -7.86
N ILE A 2 40.48 -18.31 -8.62
CA ILE A 2 40.96 -16.93 -8.80
C ILE A 2 39.85 -15.96 -9.25
N TYR A 3 39.12 -16.30 -10.29
CA TYR A 3 37.99 -15.48 -10.79
C TYR A 3 36.89 -15.29 -9.75
N MET A 4 36.61 -16.34 -8.97
CA MET A 4 35.60 -16.29 -7.90
C MET A 4 36.04 -15.42 -6.72
N SER A 5 37.35 -15.38 -6.42
CA SER A 5 37.92 -14.48 -5.40
C SER A 5 37.71 -13.02 -5.77
N GLY A 6 37.95 -12.63 -7.03
CA GLY A 6 37.67 -11.29 -7.52
C GLY A 6 36.20 -10.93 -7.43
N LEU A 7 35.30 -11.85 -7.82
CA LEU A 7 33.84 -11.64 -7.74
C LEU A 7 33.37 -11.48 -6.28
N SER A 8 33.87 -12.29 -5.36
CA SER A 8 33.52 -12.20 -3.94
C SER A 8 33.93 -10.85 -3.36
N HIS A 9 35.12 -10.35 -3.73
CA HIS A 9 35.56 -9.03 -3.30
C HIS A 9 34.68 -7.91 -3.81
N THR A 10 34.30 -7.93 -5.10
CA THR A 10 33.41 -6.89 -5.66
C THR A 10 32.02 -6.89 -5.02
N LYS A 11 31.47 -8.06 -4.68
CA LYS A 11 30.19 -8.19 -3.97
C LYS A 11 30.19 -7.63 -2.54
N GLY A 12 31.35 -7.50 -1.91
CA GLY A 12 31.49 -6.88 -0.60
C GLY A 12 31.24 -5.37 -0.59
N ASN A 13 31.26 -4.73 -1.74
CA ASN A 13 31.09 -3.26 -1.89
C ASN A 13 29.62 -2.87 -2.12
N TYR A 14 28.74 -3.31 -1.24
CA TYR A 14 27.31 -2.95 -1.30
C TYR A 14 26.99 -1.67 -0.51
N GLN A 15 25.88 -1.06 -0.84
CA GLN A 15 25.36 0.13 -0.13
C GLN A 15 24.79 -0.30 1.23
N LYS A 16 25.46 0.14 2.30
CA LYS A 16 25.22 -0.37 3.66
C LYS A 16 23.85 0.03 4.19
N GLU A 17 23.45 1.31 4.06
CA GLU A 17 22.17 1.81 4.60
C GLU A 17 20.99 1.11 3.93
N LEU A 18 21.08 0.82 2.63
CA LEU A 18 20.04 0.10 1.89
C LEU A 18 19.90 -1.34 2.38
N ALA A 19 21.04 -2.02 2.63
CA ALA A 19 21.04 -3.37 3.16
C ALA A 19 20.55 -3.42 4.62
N ASP A 20 21.00 -2.52 5.47
CA ASP A 20 20.68 -2.50 6.91
C ASP A 20 19.19 -2.15 7.15
N MET A 21 18.63 -1.20 6.38
CA MET A 21 17.26 -0.72 6.58
C MET A 21 16.21 -1.55 5.85
N TYR A 22 16.54 -2.06 4.67
CA TYR A 22 15.55 -2.65 3.76
C TYR A 22 15.90 -4.06 3.29
N HIS A 23 17.07 -4.59 3.67
CA HIS A 23 17.58 -5.88 3.18
C HIS A 23 17.59 -5.98 1.64
N ILE A 24 17.81 -4.86 0.98
CA ILE A 24 18.02 -4.76 -0.46
C ILE A 24 19.49 -4.55 -0.72
N TYR A 25 20.04 -5.33 -1.63
CA TYR A 25 21.46 -5.33 -1.91
C TYR A 25 21.73 -4.77 -3.30
N ALA A 26 22.60 -3.78 -3.36
CA ALA A 26 23.10 -3.20 -4.59
C ALA A 26 24.48 -2.61 -4.33
N MET A 27 25.29 -2.52 -5.36
CA MET A 27 26.61 -1.91 -5.27
C MET A 27 26.48 -0.42 -4.94
N ASP A 28 27.30 0.05 -4.02
CA ASP A 28 27.45 1.46 -3.72
C ASP A 28 28.00 2.21 -4.94
N PRO A 29 27.36 3.28 -5.41
CA PRO A 29 27.78 4.03 -6.60
C PRO A 29 29.23 4.54 -6.54
N ARG A 30 29.76 4.79 -5.33
CA ARG A 30 31.16 5.22 -5.13
C ARG A 30 32.19 4.20 -5.60
N TYR A 31 31.83 2.92 -5.65
CA TYR A 31 32.71 1.84 -6.10
C TYR A 31 32.64 1.55 -7.59
N HIS A 32 31.62 2.05 -8.28
CA HIS A 32 31.42 1.78 -9.71
C HIS A 32 32.68 2.02 -10.57
N LYS A 33 33.34 3.16 -10.36
CA LYS A 33 34.56 3.53 -11.11
C LYS A 33 35.80 2.69 -10.75
N LYS A 34 35.76 1.96 -9.65
CA LYS A 34 36.91 1.17 -9.14
C LYS A 34 36.76 -0.32 -9.41
N ILE A 35 35.59 -0.79 -9.80
CA ILE A 35 35.32 -2.24 -9.93
C ILE A 35 36.31 -2.93 -10.85
N GLU A 36 36.57 -2.34 -12.02
CA GLU A 36 37.46 -2.94 -13.02
C GLU A 36 38.88 -3.07 -12.48
N THR A 37 39.36 -2.04 -11.77
CA THR A 37 40.67 -2.03 -11.14
C THR A 37 40.75 -3.02 -9.99
N ASP A 38 39.81 -2.93 -9.04
CA ASP A 38 39.78 -3.80 -7.86
C ASP A 38 39.68 -5.29 -8.24
N PHE A 39 38.89 -5.62 -9.25
CA PHE A 39 38.76 -6.97 -9.76
C PHE A 39 40.07 -7.45 -10.40
N SER A 40 40.67 -6.61 -11.26
CA SER A 40 41.94 -6.91 -11.91
C SER A 40 43.08 -7.13 -10.90
N ASP A 41 43.17 -6.28 -9.89
CA ASP A 41 44.22 -6.36 -8.87
C ASP A 41 44.05 -7.59 -7.98
N ARG A 42 42.81 -7.93 -7.60
CA ARG A 42 42.51 -9.19 -6.88
C ARG A 42 42.84 -10.43 -7.70
N MET A 43 42.60 -10.39 -9.00
CA MET A 43 43.01 -11.51 -9.86
C MET A 43 44.51 -11.68 -9.92
N LYS A 44 45.28 -10.58 -10.07
CA LYS A 44 46.75 -10.63 -10.05
C LYS A 44 47.26 -11.17 -8.73
N GLU A 45 46.80 -10.62 -7.60
CA GLU A 45 47.15 -11.06 -6.27
C GLU A 45 46.89 -12.56 -6.05
N SER A 46 45.72 -13.05 -6.50
CA SER A 46 45.38 -14.47 -6.41
C SER A 46 46.26 -15.39 -7.30
N LEU A 47 46.71 -14.90 -8.45
CA LEU A 47 47.64 -15.61 -9.30
C LEU A 47 49.02 -15.70 -8.66
N ASP A 48 49.52 -14.60 -8.07
CA ASP A 48 50.81 -14.54 -7.41
C ASP A 48 50.86 -15.41 -6.15
N GLN A 49 49.80 -15.40 -5.33
CA GLN A 49 49.74 -16.18 -4.07
C GLN A 49 49.62 -17.70 -4.28
N ASN A 50 48.88 -18.14 -5.30
CA ASN A 50 48.63 -19.57 -5.51
C ASN A 50 49.61 -20.27 -6.47
N GLY A 51 50.61 -19.54 -6.98
CA GLY A 51 51.44 -19.97 -8.07
C GLY A 51 50.67 -20.13 -9.37
N ASP A 52 51.23 -19.68 -10.45
CA ASP A 52 50.54 -19.77 -11.77
C ASP A 52 51.27 -20.75 -12.68
N PRO A 53 50.89 -22.05 -12.67
CA PRO A 53 51.55 -23.08 -13.52
C PRO A 53 51.35 -22.83 -15.01
N PHE A 54 50.33 -22.03 -15.36
CA PHE A 54 49.95 -21.73 -16.76
C PHE A 54 50.51 -20.38 -17.24
N ARG A 55 51.14 -19.61 -16.38
CA ARG A 55 51.68 -18.27 -16.68
C ARG A 55 50.68 -17.36 -17.37
N PHE A 56 49.49 -17.20 -16.74
CA PHE A 56 48.48 -16.29 -17.23
C PHE A 56 48.98 -14.85 -17.19
N GLN A 57 48.67 -14.11 -18.22
CA GLN A 57 48.78 -12.65 -18.18
C GLN A 57 47.40 -12.08 -18.12
N THR A 58 47.13 -11.26 -17.10
CA THR A 58 45.86 -10.52 -16.98
C THR A 58 45.80 -9.40 -18.03
N GLY A 59 44.80 -9.43 -18.87
CA GLY A 59 44.49 -8.36 -19.80
C GLY A 59 43.48 -7.36 -19.19
N SER A 60 42.72 -6.70 -20.04
CA SER A 60 41.72 -5.72 -19.62
C SER A 60 40.51 -6.37 -18.93
N THR A 61 40.07 -5.74 -17.86
CA THR A 61 38.76 -5.98 -17.24
C THR A 61 37.77 -4.94 -17.75
N LYS A 62 36.56 -5.36 -18.11
CA LYS A 62 35.51 -4.47 -18.59
C LYS A 62 34.17 -4.83 -17.98
N ILE A 63 33.43 -3.80 -17.56
CA ILE A 63 32.04 -3.92 -17.08
C ILE A 63 31.08 -3.49 -18.18
N SER A 64 30.00 -4.24 -18.33
CA SER A 64 28.88 -3.96 -19.26
C SER A 64 27.57 -4.48 -18.70
N ASP A 65 26.47 -4.25 -19.42
CA ASP A 65 25.13 -4.74 -19.09
C ASP A 65 24.72 -4.38 -17.66
N ILE A 66 24.91 -3.10 -17.29
CA ILE A 66 24.66 -2.57 -15.94
C ILE A 66 23.15 -2.36 -15.77
N LEU A 67 22.59 -2.92 -14.69
CA LEU A 67 21.20 -2.70 -14.26
C LEU A 67 21.22 -2.08 -12.87
N ASP A 68 20.60 -0.91 -12.72
CA ASP A 68 20.34 -0.29 -11.42
C ASP A 68 19.04 -0.82 -10.78
N LEU A 69 18.77 -0.44 -9.54
CA LEU A 69 17.57 -0.88 -8.81
C LEU A 69 16.26 -0.35 -9.42
N SER A 70 16.30 0.79 -10.12
CA SER A 70 15.13 1.38 -10.78
C SER A 70 14.86 0.80 -12.18
N ALA A 71 15.80 0.00 -12.70
CA ALA A 71 15.74 -0.55 -14.04
C ALA A 71 14.51 -1.42 -14.28
N GLN A 72 14.16 -1.57 -15.56
CA GLN A 72 13.03 -2.41 -16.02
C GLN A 72 11.69 -2.07 -15.34
N LYS A 73 11.44 -0.78 -15.12
CA LYS A 73 10.19 -0.29 -14.51
C LYS A 73 9.91 -0.89 -13.12
N GLY A 74 10.95 -1.06 -12.30
CA GLY A 74 10.85 -1.55 -10.93
C GLY A 74 10.88 -3.08 -10.78
N GLU A 75 11.00 -3.85 -11.87
CA GLU A 75 11.05 -5.32 -11.80
C GLU A 75 12.31 -5.82 -11.08
N VAL A 76 13.41 -5.08 -11.13
CA VAL A 76 14.65 -5.42 -10.41
C VAL A 76 14.42 -5.38 -8.90
N LEU A 77 13.84 -4.31 -8.39
CA LEU A 77 13.49 -4.20 -6.96
C LEU A 77 12.47 -5.27 -6.55
N LYS A 78 11.44 -5.48 -7.37
CA LYS A 78 10.43 -6.52 -7.15
C LYS A 78 11.05 -7.92 -7.03
N TYR A 79 12.00 -8.24 -7.89
CA TYR A 79 12.70 -9.52 -7.83
C TYR A 79 13.42 -9.70 -6.49
N GLN A 80 14.18 -8.71 -6.03
CA GLN A 80 14.88 -8.78 -4.74
C GLN A 80 13.92 -8.90 -3.56
N ILE A 81 12.83 -8.12 -3.55
CA ILE A 81 11.79 -8.23 -2.52
C ILE A 81 11.21 -9.65 -2.47
N ARG A 82 10.90 -10.25 -3.62
CA ARG A 82 10.39 -11.62 -3.67
C ARG A 82 11.39 -12.65 -3.16
N GLN A 83 12.66 -12.50 -3.52
CA GLN A 83 13.73 -13.37 -3.00
C GLN A 83 13.85 -13.26 -1.48
N GLN A 84 13.76 -12.06 -0.93
CA GLN A 84 13.80 -11.81 0.50
C GLN A 84 12.62 -12.46 1.24
N MET A 85 11.44 -12.43 0.66
CA MET A 85 10.19 -12.88 1.29
C MET A 85 9.83 -14.35 1.00
N GLN A 86 10.59 -15.06 0.15
CA GLN A 86 10.25 -16.43 -0.26
C GLN A 86 10.22 -17.45 0.88
N TYR A 87 10.93 -17.19 1.98
CA TYR A 87 11.02 -18.08 3.14
C TYR A 87 10.06 -17.68 4.28
N GLU A 88 9.32 -16.59 4.14
CA GLU A 88 8.36 -16.20 5.16
C GLU A 88 7.06 -16.96 5.01
N ALA A 89 6.45 -17.35 6.16
CA ALA A 89 5.21 -18.12 6.22
C ALA A 89 4.00 -17.28 5.79
N ALA A 90 3.95 -16.91 4.51
CA ALA A 90 2.87 -16.14 3.93
C ALA A 90 1.51 -16.87 3.96
N GLY A 91 1.53 -18.21 4.06
CA GLY A 91 0.33 -19.04 3.95
C GLY A 91 -0.71 -18.81 5.04
N ASP A 92 -0.29 -18.60 6.29
CA ASP A 92 -1.23 -18.40 7.41
C ASP A 92 -1.82 -16.99 7.40
N ILE A 93 -1.01 -16.00 7.05
CA ILE A 93 -1.47 -14.61 6.86
C ILE A 93 -2.48 -14.55 5.72
N LEU A 94 -2.17 -15.23 4.61
CA LEU A 94 -3.06 -15.34 3.44
C LEU A 94 -4.40 -15.96 3.83
N LYS A 95 -4.41 -17.11 4.51
CA LYS A 95 -5.63 -17.80 4.95
C LYS A 95 -6.48 -16.92 5.86
N ASN A 96 -5.85 -16.26 6.84
CA ASN A 96 -6.55 -15.39 7.78
C ASN A 96 -7.16 -14.18 7.09
N LEU A 97 -6.42 -13.54 6.18
CA LEU A 97 -6.88 -12.38 5.45
C LEU A 97 -7.99 -12.74 4.46
N THR A 98 -7.84 -13.84 3.71
CA THR A 98 -8.87 -14.37 2.80
C THR A 98 -10.16 -14.72 3.55
N LYS A 99 -10.06 -15.32 4.74
CA LYS A 99 -11.24 -15.60 5.59
C LYS A 99 -11.96 -14.31 5.99
N LYS A 100 -11.23 -13.27 6.37
CA LYS A 100 -11.79 -11.96 6.73
C LYS A 100 -12.47 -11.27 5.53
N ILE A 101 -11.89 -11.38 4.32
CA ILE A 101 -12.45 -10.84 3.08
C ILE A 101 -13.76 -11.57 2.74
N ARG A 102 -13.75 -12.89 2.67
CA ARG A 102 -14.95 -13.70 2.35
C ARG A 102 -16.10 -13.44 3.29
N ALA A 103 -15.82 -13.24 4.57
CA ALA A 103 -16.85 -12.89 5.55
C ALA A 103 -17.56 -11.55 5.23
N GLY A 104 -16.94 -10.67 4.46
CA GLY A 104 -17.54 -9.41 4.01
C GLY A 104 -18.26 -9.48 2.65
N GLU A 105 -18.02 -10.53 1.85
CA GLU A 105 -18.64 -10.68 0.52
C GLU A 105 -20.15 -10.84 0.59
N ASP A 106 -20.67 -11.60 1.55
CA ASP A 106 -22.11 -11.79 1.75
C ASP A 106 -22.81 -10.47 2.06
N GLN A 107 -22.26 -9.67 2.97
CA GLN A 107 -22.83 -8.35 3.31
C GLN A 107 -22.82 -7.37 2.13
N LYS A 108 -21.85 -7.48 1.25
CA LYS A 108 -21.78 -6.67 0.03
C LYS A 108 -22.90 -7.03 -0.95
N ASN A 109 -23.15 -8.32 -1.17
CA ASN A 109 -24.25 -8.77 -2.03
C ASN A 109 -25.59 -8.30 -1.50
N GLU A 110 -25.78 -8.30 -0.18
CA GLU A 110 -26.95 -7.75 0.49
C GLU A 110 -27.11 -6.24 0.26
N PHE A 111 -26.00 -5.49 0.34
CA PHE A 111 -26.03 -4.05 0.08
C PHE A 111 -26.46 -3.72 -1.36
N SER A 112 -26.08 -4.53 -2.35
CA SER A 112 -26.52 -4.36 -3.73
C SER A 112 -28.05 -4.43 -3.86
N GLY A 113 -28.69 -5.41 -3.18
CA GLY A 113 -30.16 -5.50 -3.16
C GLY A 113 -30.84 -4.32 -2.45
N ILE A 114 -30.27 -3.84 -1.34
CA ILE A 114 -30.73 -2.67 -0.61
C ILE A 114 -30.67 -1.41 -1.48
N LYS A 115 -29.60 -1.25 -2.24
CA LYS A 115 -29.42 -0.14 -3.16
C LYS A 115 -30.52 -0.07 -4.22
N ASP A 116 -30.88 -1.21 -4.82
CA ASP A 116 -31.95 -1.28 -5.82
C ASP A 116 -33.31 -0.90 -5.21
N GLN A 117 -33.55 -1.29 -3.96
CA GLN A 117 -34.75 -0.90 -3.21
C GLN A 117 -34.79 0.61 -2.95
N ILE A 118 -33.70 1.21 -2.46
CA ILE A 118 -33.61 2.66 -2.21
C ILE A 118 -33.87 3.45 -3.50
N GLN A 119 -33.31 2.99 -4.62
CA GLN A 119 -33.50 3.67 -5.90
C GLN A 119 -34.97 3.67 -6.33
N LYS A 120 -35.68 2.56 -6.17
CA LYS A 120 -37.10 2.47 -6.48
C LYS A 120 -37.93 3.41 -5.60
N GLU A 121 -37.66 3.45 -4.29
CA GLU A 121 -38.36 4.34 -3.35
C GLU A 121 -38.11 5.82 -3.66
N GLU A 122 -36.90 6.18 -4.14
CA GLU A 122 -36.55 7.54 -4.59
C GLU A 122 -37.27 7.90 -5.89
N GLU A 123 -37.30 7.01 -6.89
CA GLU A 123 -38.01 7.20 -8.17
C GLU A 123 -39.53 7.39 -7.95
N GLU A 124 -40.13 6.57 -7.09
CA GLU A 124 -41.54 6.71 -6.70
C GLU A 124 -41.84 8.05 -6.01
N ALA A 125 -40.88 8.57 -5.22
CA ALA A 125 -41.05 9.87 -4.58
C ALA A 125 -40.95 11.03 -5.59
N GLU A 126 -40.00 10.98 -6.54
CA GLU A 126 -39.83 12.01 -7.58
C GLU A 126 -41.03 12.09 -8.52
N GLU A 127 -41.62 10.95 -8.95
CA GLU A 127 -42.78 10.91 -9.80
C GLU A 127 -44.00 11.58 -9.14
N THR A 128 -44.11 11.50 -7.82
CA THR A 128 -45.24 11.99 -7.06
C THR A 128 -45.07 13.42 -6.53
N GLU A 129 -43.81 13.91 -6.40
CA GLU A 129 -43.53 15.29 -5.95
C GLU A 129 -43.92 16.35 -7.01
N ASN A 130 -43.96 15.95 -8.29
CA ASN A 130 -44.46 16.81 -9.38
C ASN A 130 -45.96 17.21 -9.25
N GLU A 131 -46.69 16.59 -8.33
CA GLU A 131 -48.13 16.89 -8.12
C GLU A 131 -48.46 17.79 -6.92
N LYS A 132 -47.50 18.04 -5.96
CA LYS A 132 -47.81 18.86 -4.76
C LYS A 132 -46.64 19.67 -4.24
N THR A 133 -46.75 20.99 -4.29
CA THR A 133 -45.90 21.96 -3.60
C THR A 133 -46.19 21.92 -2.08
N LEU A 134 -45.26 21.46 -1.27
CA LEU A 134 -45.36 21.44 0.20
C LEU A 134 -44.42 22.47 0.83
N THR A 135 -45.00 23.46 1.49
CA THR A 135 -44.33 24.35 2.43
C THR A 135 -44.22 23.66 3.80
N SER A 136 -43.03 23.27 4.21
CA SER A 136 -42.78 22.71 5.56
C SER A 136 -42.00 23.67 6.43
N GLU A 137 -42.48 23.92 7.64
CA GLU A 137 -41.71 24.62 8.67
C GLU A 137 -40.49 23.79 9.12
N PRO A 138 -39.30 24.41 9.39
CA PRO A 138 -38.11 23.67 9.74
C PRO A 138 -38.19 23.09 11.16
N VAL A 139 -38.12 21.78 11.26
CA VAL A 139 -38.05 21.04 12.54
C VAL A 139 -36.77 21.37 13.29
N LYS A 140 -36.89 21.75 14.57
CA LYS A 140 -35.80 22.26 15.43
C LYS A 140 -34.66 21.26 15.75
N LYS A 141 -34.77 19.97 15.45
CA LYS A 141 -33.77 18.95 15.80
C LYS A 141 -33.60 17.88 14.70
N ASP A 142 -33.13 18.29 13.52
CA ASP A 142 -32.73 17.33 12.49
C ASP A 142 -31.26 16.90 12.75
N PRO A 143 -31.00 15.62 13.13
CA PRO A 143 -29.65 15.11 13.41
C PRO A 143 -28.75 15.14 12.18
N ARG A 144 -29.31 15.15 10.96
CA ARG A 144 -28.57 15.22 9.70
C ARG A 144 -27.79 16.52 9.55
N LYS A 145 -28.31 17.65 10.08
CA LYS A 145 -27.65 18.98 9.98
C LYS A 145 -26.29 19.00 10.69
N GLY A 146 -26.21 18.44 11.88
CA GLY A 146 -24.94 18.29 12.62
C GLY A 146 -23.99 17.35 11.92
N PHE A 147 -24.49 16.22 11.43
CA PHE A 147 -23.72 15.24 10.68
C PHE A 147 -23.14 15.82 9.39
N MET A 148 -23.94 16.53 8.59
CA MET A 148 -23.47 17.19 7.35
C MET A 148 -22.39 18.25 7.60
N LYS A 149 -22.38 18.88 8.78
CA LYS A 149 -21.31 19.81 9.19
C LYS A 149 -20.00 19.05 9.43
N LEU A 150 -20.05 17.92 10.14
CA LEU A 150 -18.88 17.07 10.38
C LEU A 150 -18.25 16.54 9.10
N LEU A 151 -19.04 16.19 8.11
CA LEU A 151 -18.54 15.70 6.81
C LEU A 151 -17.69 16.73 6.06
N LYS A 152 -17.91 18.02 6.29
CA LYS A 152 -17.15 19.12 5.65
C LYS A 152 -15.76 19.27 6.23
N GLU A 153 -15.46 18.72 7.40
CA GLU A 153 -14.18 18.87 8.08
C GLU A 153 -13.05 18.01 7.45
N GLY A 154 -13.39 17.07 6.57
CA GLY A 154 -12.45 16.13 5.95
C GLY A 154 -12.18 14.90 6.85
N SER A 155 -11.56 13.88 6.26
CA SER A 155 -11.39 12.58 6.94
C SER A 155 -10.38 12.62 8.11
N VAL A 156 -9.32 13.38 8.01
CA VAL A 156 -8.29 13.43 9.08
C VAL A 156 -8.84 14.06 10.38
N PRO A 157 -9.40 15.27 10.39
CA PRO A 157 -10.01 15.82 11.60
C PRO A 157 -11.15 14.93 12.10
N LEU A 158 -11.95 14.38 11.20
CA LEU A 158 -13.08 13.52 11.55
C LEU A 158 -12.64 12.26 12.31
N ILE A 159 -11.52 11.65 11.94
CA ILE A 159 -10.99 10.43 12.56
C ILE A 159 -10.08 10.74 13.74
N MET A 160 -9.12 11.65 13.57
CA MET A 160 -8.08 11.92 14.58
C MET A 160 -8.51 12.92 15.65
N GLY A 161 -9.54 13.73 15.36
CA GLY A 161 -9.95 14.81 16.28
C GLY A 161 -8.80 15.80 16.52
N GLU A 162 -8.52 16.07 17.79
CA GLU A 162 -7.45 16.99 18.21
C GLU A 162 -6.05 16.34 18.27
N LYS A 163 -5.92 15.06 17.92
CA LYS A 163 -4.62 14.37 17.95
C LYS A 163 -3.67 15.00 16.96
N LYS A 164 -2.42 15.19 17.39
CA LYS A 164 -1.37 15.71 16.52
C LYS A 164 -1.03 14.72 15.41
N VAL A 165 -1.17 15.16 14.17
CA VAL A 165 -0.86 14.41 12.95
C VAL A 165 0.41 14.97 12.33
N SER A 166 1.30 14.10 11.88
CA SER A 166 2.48 14.49 11.11
C SER A 166 2.06 14.96 9.71
N ASP A 167 2.77 15.94 9.17
CA ASP A 167 2.53 16.48 7.81
C ASP A 167 3.86 16.83 7.13
N LEU A 168 4.77 15.86 7.10
CA LEU A 168 6.03 16.04 6.39
C LEU A 168 5.82 15.89 4.88
N PRO A 169 6.54 16.67 4.05
CA PRO A 169 6.50 16.53 2.62
C PRO A 169 7.20 15.23 2.17
N ILE A 170 6.65 14.60 1.15
CA ILE A 170 7.23 13.43 0.50
C ILE A 170 7.80 13.85 -0.85
N ASN A 171 9.08 13.57 -1.04
CA ASN A 171 9.75 13.84 -2.31
C ASN A 171 9.49 12.70 -3.29
N ILE A 172 8.61 12.94 -4.25
CA ILE A 172 8.22 11.96 -5.28
C ILE A 172 9.18 12.09 -6.46
N VAL A 173 10.05 11.10 -6.65
CA VAL A 173 11.07 11.04 -7.72
C VAL A 173 10.72 9.94 -8.73
N TYR A 174 10.39 8.75 -8.26
CA TYR A 174 10.14 7.55 -9.08
C TYR A 174 8.65 7.30 -9.26
N GLY A 175 7.85 7.54 -8.22
CA GLY A 175 6.41 7.38 -8.23
C GLY A 175 5.70 8.48 -9.03
N LYS A 176 4.44 8.22 -9.39
CA LYS A 176 3.55 9.25 -9.92
C LYS A 176 2.78 9.89 -8.77
N LYS A 177 2.83 11.23 -8.72
CA LYS A 177 1.99 11.99 -7.79
C LYS A 177 0.52 11.79 -8.17
N ASP A 178 -0.28 11.38 -7.21
CA ASP A 178 -1.73 11.35 -7.37
C ASP A 178 -2.29 12.77 -7.15
N THR A 179 -2.83 13.35 -8.20
CA THR A 179 -3.44 14.69 -8.19
C THR A 179 -4.94 14.66 -7.93
N THR A 180 -5.54 13.49 -7.72
CA THR A 180 -6.96 13.36 -7.42
C THR A 180 -7.27 14.15 -6.16
N LYS A 181 -8.09 15.19 -6.28
CA LYS A 181 -8.55 15.93 -5.11
C LYS A 181 -9.53 15.04 -4.36
N GLN A 182 -9.34 14.96 -3.05
CA GLN A 182 -10.32 14.40 -2.15
C GLN A 182 -11.55 15.34 -2.21
N SER A 183 -12.49 15.03 -3.07
CA SER A 183 -13.81 15.69 -2.98
C SER A 183 -14.42 15.26 -1.65
N ALA A 184 -15.07 16.19 -0.97
CA ALA A 184 -15.87 15.86 0.21
C ALA A 184 -16.75 14.68 -0.18
N TRP A 185 -16.52 13.52 0.43
CA TRP A 185 -17.20 12.30 0.06
C TRP A 185 -18.70 12.50 0.28
N ASN A 186 -19.42 12.44 -0.79
CA ASN A 186 -20.85 12.42 -0.71
C ASN A 186 -21.29 10.95 -0.62
N PHE A 187 -21.56 10.47 0.61
CA PHE A 187 -22.06 9.10 0.82
C PHE A 187 -23.39 8.86 0.08
N MET A 188 -24.02 9.92 -0.38
CA MET A 188 -25.15 9.92 -1.31
C MET A 188 -24.72 9.66 -2.76
N ASN A 189 -23.46 9.87 -3.11
CA ASN A 189 -22.95 9.59 -4.44
C ASN A 189 -22.55 8.10 -4.56
N ARG A 190 -23.52 7.29 -4.95
CA ARG A 190 -23.38 5.85 -5.12
C ARG A 190 -22.21 5.44 -6.03
N LYS A 191 -21.89 6.25 -7.04
CA LYS A 191 -20.81 5.96 -8.01
C LYS A 191 -19.43 5.92 -7.37
N ASP A 192 -19.16 6.73 -6.35
CA ASP A 192 -17.87 6.75 -5.67
C ASP A 192 -17.69 5.49 -4.79
N VAL A 193 -18.77 5.05 -4.13
CA VAL A 193 -18.78 3.80 -3.34
C VAL A 193 -18.62 2.59 -4.24
N GLU A 194 -19.36 2.53 -5.35
CA GLU A 194 -19.30 1.45 -6.34
C GLU A 194 -17.90 1.32 -6.93
N LYS A 195 -17.28 2.43 -7.28
CA LYS A 195 -15.92 2.43 -7.84
C LYS A 195 -14.89 1.82 -6.88
N GLU A 196 -14.93 2.18 -5.60
CA GLU A 196 -14.02 1.60 -4.60
C GLU A 196 -14.29 0.10 -4.39
N LEU A 197 -15.55 -0.32 -4.41
CA LEU A 197 -15.92 -1.73 -4.30
C LEU A 197 -15.49 -2.54 -5.52
N ASP A 198 -15.73 -2.03 -6.73
CA ASP A 198 -15.32 -2.69 -7.97
C ASP A 198 -13.81 -2.83 -8.06
N GLU A 199 -13.07 -1.82 -7.59
CA GLU A 199 -11.61 -1.89 -7.51
C GLU A 199 -11.15 -2.97 -6.55
N PHE A 200 -11.79 -3.08 -5.41
CA PHE A 200 -11.51 -4.11 -4.41
C PHE A 200 -11.81 -5.51 -4.95
N GLU A 201 -12.95 -5.73 -5.62
CA GLU A 201 -13.35 -7.05 -6.16
C GLU A 201 -12.44 -7.56 -7.26
N LYS A 202 -12.13 -6.72 -8.23
CA LYS A 202 -11.23 -7.12 -9.36
C LYS A 202 -9.88 -7.60 -8.87
N THR A 203 -9.49 -7.20 -7.68
CA THR A 203 -8.18 -7.54 -7.11
C THR A 203 -8.25 -8.74 -6.15
N ALA A 204 -9.41 -9.05 -5.62
CA ALA A 204 -9.63 -10.19 -4.74
C ALA A 204 -9.59 -11.54 -5.50
N SER A 205 -9.33 -11.54 -6.83
CA SER A 205 -9.07 -12.77 -7.56
C SER A 205 -7.82 -13.47 -6.98
N THR A 206 -7.95 -14.75 -6.70
CA THR A 206 -7.01 -15.58 -5.90
C THR A 206 -5.57 -15.55 -6.46
N ASP A 207 -5.41 -15.49 -7.78
CA ASP A 207 -4.09 -15.51 -8.43
C ASP A 207 -3.34 -14.17 -8.29
N SER A 208 -4.08 -13.06 -8.40
CA SER A 208 -3.51 -11.72 -8.22
C SER A 208 -3.07 -11.50 -6.78
N PHE A 209 -3.86 -11.97 -5.82
CA PHE A 209 -3.60 -11.89 -4.40
C PHE A 209 -2.32 -12.63 -4.00
N ALA A 210 -2.19 -13.89 -4.41
CA ALA A 210 -1.02 -14.71 -4.09
C ALA A 210 0.28 -14.12 -4.69
N SER A 211 0.20 -13.53 -5.89
CA SER A 211 1.37 -12.95 -6.56
C SER A 211 1.87 -11.64 -5.91
N GLU A 212 1.00 -10.85 -5.31
CA GLU A 212 1.35 -9.56 -4.69
C GLU A 212 1.65 -9.67 -3.19
N LEU A 213 1.23 -10.76 -2.54
CA LEU A 213 1.39 -10.95 -1.10
C LEU A 213 2.83 -10.77 -0.60
N PRO A 214 3.88 -11.34 -1.23
CA PRO A 214 5.26 -11.14 -0.76
C PRO A 214 5.66 -9.66 -0.70
N VAL A 215 5.25 -8.86 -1.69
CA VAL A 215 5.57 -7.43 -1.74
C VAL A 215 4.82 -6.64 -0.68
N VAL A 216 3.58 -7.00 -0.43
CA VAL A 216 2.74 -6.33 0.57
C VAL A 216 3.22 -6.67 1.99
N LEU A 217 3.64 -7.92 2.25
CA LEU A 217 4.26 -8.30 3.51
C LEU A 217 5.62 -7.62 3.71
N TYR A 218 6.41 -7.50 2.65
CA TYR A 218 7.64 -6.72 2.70
C TYR A 218 7.35 -5.26 3.09
N ALA A 219 6.30 -4.66 2.52
CA ALA A 219 5.91 -3.30 2.86
C ALA A 219 5.60 -3.15 4.35
N THR A 220 4.75 -4.01 4.93
CA THR A 220 4.40 -3.92 6.36
C THR A 220 5.55 -4.24 7.31
N LYS A 221 6.56 -4.95 6.83
CA LYS A 221 7.76 -5.28 7.62
C LYS A 221 8.79 -4.15 7.67
N TYR A 222 8.96 -3.42 6.57
CA TYR A 222 10.05 -2.45 6.42
C TYR A 222 9.61 -0.99 6.35
N PHE A 223 8.32 -0.73 6.21
CA PHE A 223 7.75 0.61 6.18
C PHE A 223 6.76 0.83 7.32
N HIS A 224 6.74 2.03 7.86
CA HIS A 224 5.90 2.39 9.00
C HIS A 224 4.51 2.86 8.58
N PHE A 225 3.57 2.80 9.52
CA PHE A 225 2.19 3.22 9.33
C PHE A 225 1.61 3.79 10.64
N LEU A 226 0.44 4.38 10.58
CA LEU A 226 -0.16 5.16 11.67
C LEU A 226 -0.12 4.48 13.05
N THR A 227 -0.45 3.18 13.11
CA THR A 227 -0.52 2.44 14.39
C THR A 227 0.81 1.80 14.79
N ASP A 228 1.85 1.91 13.97
CA ASP A 228 3.22 1.55 14.32
C ASP A 228 3.91 2.71 15.02
N THR A 229 4.08 2.60 16.33
CA THR A 229 4.67 3.65 17.18
C THR A 229 6.19 3.55 17.31
N THR A 230 6.84 2.64 16.59
CA THR A 230 8.29 2.39 16.73
C THR A 230 9.14 3.50 16.12
N LYS A 231 8.67 4.17 15.07
CA LYS A 231 9.38 5.25 14.38
C LYS A 231 9.20 6.60 15.09
N LYS A 232 10.31 7.18 15.54
CA LYS A 232 10.31 8.49 16.21
C LYS A 232 10.45 9.66 15.24
N ASP A 233 11.28 9.51 14.20
CA ASP A 233 11.68 10.57 13.27
C ASP A 233 11.37 10.23 11.81
N GLY A 234 11.19 11.25 10.97
CA GLY A 234 10.93 11.12 9.53
C GLY A 234 9.49 10.82 9.22
N ILE A 235 9.24 10.31 8.00
CA ILE A 235 7.92 9.99 7.50
C ILE A 235 7.32 8.86 8.35
N LYS A 236 6.15 9.09 8.94
CA LYS A 236 5.46 8.15 9.84
C LYS A 236 4.42 7.31 9.11
N TYR A 237 3.80 7.87 8.06
CA TYR A 237 2.71 7.25 7.31
C TYR A 237 3.21 6.78 5.95
N GLU A 238 4.22 5.89 5.98
CA GLU A 238 4.89 5.40 4.77
C GLU A 238 3.99 4.47 3.95
N ILE A 239 3.28 3.55 4.62
CA ILE A 239 2.36 2.63 3.91
C ILE A 239 1.17 3.40 3.36
N GLU A 240 0.68 4.40 4.07
CA GLU A 240 -0.38 5.28 3.58
C GLU A 240 0.07 6.03 2.30
N TYR A 241 1.34 6.43 2.23
CA TYR A 241 1.91 6.96 0.98
C TYR A 241 1.97 5.89 -0.13
N LEU A 242 2.40 4.67 0.17
CA LEU A 242 2.39 3.58 -0.82
C LEU A 242 0.99 3.38 -1.42
N ILE A 243 -0.07 3.56 -0.63
CA ILE A 243 -1.46 3.42 -1.06
C ILE A 243 -1.92 4.65 -1.84
N ALA A 244 -1.72 5.86 -1.31
CA ALA A 244 -2.36 7.08 -1.80
C ALA A 244 -1.50 7.88 -2.82
N GLY A 245 -0.17 7.97 -2.63
CA GLY A 245 0.74 8.64 -3.57
C GLY A 245 0.64 10.15 -3.60
N LYS A 246 0.26 10.79 -2.48
CA LYS A 246 0.28 12.24 -2.31
C LYS A 246 1.64 12.71 -1.80
N ASP A 247 1.99 13.97 -2.03
CA ASP A 247 3.23 14.58 -1.55
C ASP A 247 3.18 15.14 -0.12
N SER A 248 2.09 14.88 0.61
CA SER A 248 1.89 15.21 2.02
C SER A 248 1.50 13.97 2.82
N GLU A 249 2.14 13.74 3.96
CA GLU A 249 1.77 12.66 4.88
C GLU A 249 0.31 12.73 5.31
N LYS A 250 -0.16 13.93 5.63
CA LYS A 250 -1.54 14.16 6.09
C LYS A 250 -2.56 13.85 5.00
N GLU A 251 -2.28 14.21 3.75
CA GLU A 251 -3.15 13.88 2.62
C GLU A 251 -3.19 12.38 2.35
N ASN A 252 -2.05 11.68 2.46
CA ASN A 252 -1.99 10.22 2.33
C ASN A 252 -2.85 9.53 3.40
N LEU A 253 -2.70 9.94 4.64
CA LEU A 253 -3.50 9.43 5.76
C LEU A 253 -5.00 9.67 5.54
N GLY A 254 -5.36 10.88 5.11
CA GLY A 254 -6.74 11.25 4.80
C GLY A 254 -7.38 10.40 3.71
N MET A 255 -6.63 10.09 2.66
CA MET A 255 -7.10 9.22 1.57
C MET A 255 -7.31 7.79 2.05
N VAL A 256 -6.41 7.25 2.88
CA VAL A 256 -6.55 5.91 3.46
C VAL A 256 -7.76 5.84 4.39
N PHE A 257 -7.96 6.81 5.26
CA PHE A 257 -9.16 6.87 6.10
C PHE A 257 -10.45 6.89 5.28
N TRP A 258 -10.48 7.71 4.24
CA TRP A 258 -11.62 7.77 3.35
C TRP A 258 -11.94 6.41 2.71
N ARG A 259 -10.93 5.71 2.19
CA ARG A 259 -11.10 4.37 1.62
C ARG A 259 -11.59 3.35 2.63
N MET A 260 -11.06 3.39 3.86
CA MET A 260 -11.53 2.51 4.94
C MET A 260 -12.99 2.81 5.31
N ILE A 261 -13.38 4.09 5.39
CA ILE A 261 -14.77 4.50 5.64
C ILE A 261 -15.69 3.96 4.53
N ALA A 262 -15.30 4.09 3.25
CA ALA A 262 -16.08 3.60 2.13
C ALA A 262 -16.30 2.08 2.19
N LEU A 263 -15.26 1.30 2.47
CA LEU A 263 -15.36 -0.16 2.62
C LEU A 263 -16.25 -0.55 3.81
N ARG A 264 -16.11 0.13 4.95
CA ARG A 264 -16.95 -0.12 6.15
C ARG A 264 -18.39 0.30 5.94
N PHE A 265 -18.63 1.38 5.19
CA PHE A 265 -19.97 1.89 4.92
C PHE A 265 -20.87 0.84 4.29
N VAL A 266 -20.38 0.10 3.30
CA VAL A 266 -21.17 -0.94 2.64
C VAL A 266 -21.59 -2.02 3.62
N MET A 267 -20.66 -2.48 4.47
CA MET A 267 -20.94 -3.52 5.46
C MET A 267 -21.89 -3.03 6.55
N ASN A 268 -21.71 -1.78 6.99
CA ASN A 268 -22.58 -1.17 8.00
C ASN A 268 -23.97 -0.84 7.45
N ALA A 269 -24.08 -0.44 6.17
CA ALA A 269 -25.35 -0.25 5.51
C ALA A 269 -26.15 -1.56 5.42
N ALA A 270 -25.51 -2.65 4.96
CA ALA A 270 -26.14 -3.96 4.96
C ALA A 270 -26.66 -4.36 6.37
N CYS A 271 -25.83 -4.17 7.40
CA CYS A 271 -26.20 -4.47 8.78
C CYS A 271 -27.40 -3.64 9.29
N VAL A 272 -27.41 -2.32 9.04
CA VAL A 272 -28.45 -1.44 9.57
C VAL A 272 -29.83 -1.66 8.91
N TYR A 273 -29.83 -1.99 7.62
CA TYR A 273 -31.07 -2.31 6.89
C TYR A 273 -31.66 -3.68 7.27
N GLN A 274 -30.86 -4.58 7.84
CA GLN A 274 -31.31 -5.85 8.38
C GLN A 274 -31.76 -5.77 9.85
N ASP A 275 -31.65 -4.59 10.48
CA ASP A 275 -32.07 -4.39 11.87
C ASP A 275 -33.47 -3.76 11.95
N PRO A 276 -34.55 -4.55 12.21
CA PRO A 276 -35.92 -4.01 12.22
C PRO A 276 -36.13 -2.94 13.29
N ALA A 277 -35.36 -2.98 14.39
CA ALA A 277 -35.48 -1.97 15.43
C ALA A 277 -34.95 -0.60 14.95
N LYS A 278 -33.81 -0.59 14.26
CA LYS A 278 -33.24 0.64 13.68
C LYS A 278 -34.08 1.17 12.51
N GLU A 279 -34.60 0.27 11.68
CA GLU A 279 -35.51 0.67 10.58
C GLU A 279 -36.77 1.35 11.12
N LYS A 280 -37.40 0.77 12.17
CA LYS A 280 -38.57 1.36 12.83
C LYS A 280 -38.22 2.71 13.48
N GLU A 281 -37.09 2.83 14.17
CA GLU A 281 -36.62 4.07 14.80
C GLU A 281 -36.39 5.15 13.73
N ALA A 282 -35.75 4.82 12.61
CA ALA A 282 -35.55 5.72 11.47
C ALA A 282 -36.87 6.19 10.86
N ALA A 283 -37.82 5.30 10.68
CA ALA A 283 -39.15 5.64 10.12
C ALA A 283 -39.92 6.61 11.03
N LEU A 284 -39.90 6.37 12.35
CA LEU A 284 -40.53 7.27 13.33
C LEU A 284 -39.87 8.64 13.35
N LEU A 285 -38.54 8.67 13.28
CA LEU A 285 -37.76 9.91 13.24
C LEU A 285 -38.03 10.67 11.93
N ALA A 286 -38.06 9.99 10.79
CA ALA A 286 -38.38 10.57 9.49
C ALA A 286 -39.77 11.21 9.49
N ALA A 287 -40.76 10.49 10.00
CA ALA A 287 -42.12 11.00 10.15
C ALA A 287 -42.18 12.24 11.07
N SER A 288 -41.42 12.25 12.17
CA SER A 288 -41.36 13.41 13.07
C SER A 288 -40.67 14.64 12.45
N ILE A 289 -39.69 14.44 11.59
CA ILE A 289 -38.98 15.52 10.87
C ILE A 289 -39.88 16.16 9.80
N LEU A 290 -40.66 15.37 9.08
CA LEU A 290 -41.55 15.82 8.00
C LEU A 290 -42.92 16.31 8.48
N GLY A 291 -43.27 16.05 9.76
CA GLY A 291 -44.53 16.42 10.37
C GLY A 291 -45.69 15.46 10.01
N VAL A 292 -46.84 15.68 10.65
CA VAL A 292 -48.03 14.81 10.54
C VAL A 292 -48.62 14.76 9.11
N THR A 293 -48.27 15.73 8.28
CA THR A 293 -48.71 15.84 6.87
C THR A 293 -47.69 15.22 5.89
N GLY A 294 -46.65 14.52 6.41
CA GLY A 294 -45.64 13.91 5.59
C GLY A 294 -46.20 12.90 4.59
N PHE A 295 -45.96 13.16 3.34
CA PHE A 295 -46.32 12.29 2.24
C PHE A 295 -45.53 10.98 2.34
N PRO A 296 -46.17 9.78 2.28
CA PRO A 296 -45.50 8.52 2.55
C PRO A 296 -44.19 8.26 1.77
N PRO A 297 -44.09 8.57 0.46
CA PRO A 297 -42.82 8.45 -0.27
C PRO A 297 -41.72 9.36 0.27
N ALA A 298 -42.03 10.60 0.67
CA ALA A 298 -41.03 11.50 1.28
C ALA A 298 -40.53 10.98 2.65
N VAL A 299 -41.41 10.31 3.42
CA VAL A 299 -41.03 9.64 4.67
C VAL A 299 -40.09 8.47 4.39
N ALA A 300 -40.34 7.68 3.34
CA ALA A 300 -39.44 6.58 2.93
C ALA A 300 -38.05 7.09 2.54
N VAL A 301 -37.96 8.14 1.72
CA VAL A 301 -36.66 8.78 1.37
C VAL A 301 -35.94 9.30 2.61
N ALA A 302 -36.64 10.02 3.50
CA ALA A 302 -36.05 10.53 4.73
C ALA A 302 -35.56 9.39 5.67
N LYS A 303 -36.30 8.29 5.77
CA LYS A 303 -35.91 7.08 6.48
C LYS A 303 -34.58 6.52 5.93
N ASN A 304 -34.52 6.35 4.60
CA ASN A 304 -33.30 5.85 3.94
C ASN A 304 -32.08 6.75 4.18
N LEU A 305 -32.26 8.06 4.07
CA LEU A 305 -31.20 9.02 4.37
C LEU A 305 -30.68 8.93 5.81
N LEU A 306 -31.58 8.70 6.76
CA LEU A 306 -31.22 8.51 8.17
C LEU A 306 -30.45 7.20 8.39
N LEU A 307 -30.88 6.09 7.78
CA LEU A 307 -30.20 4.80 7.86
C LEU A 307 -28.81 4.87 7.23
N LEU A 308 -28.67 5.46 6.05
CA LEU A 308 -27.38 5.66 5.39
C LEU A 308 -26.45 6.58 6.20
N ALA A 309 -26.98 7.67 6.76
CA ALA A 309 -26.23 8.55 7.64
C ALA A 309 -25.74 7.81 8.90
N LEU A 310 -26.57 6.96 9.48
CA LEU A 310 -26.22 6.13 10.62
C LEU A 310 -25.13 5.11 10.26
N ALA A 311 -25.23 4.44 9.10
CA ALA A 311 -24.22 3.52 8.59
C ALA A 311 -22.88 4.22 8.34
N TYR A 312 -22.90 5.41 7.78
CA TYR A 312 -21.68 6.20 7.57
C TYR A 312 -21.06 6.64 8.90
N GLY A 313 -21.85 7.16 9.82
CA GLY A 313 -21.37 7.54 11.16
C GLY A 313 -20.75 6.38 11.91
N GLU A 314 -21.37 5.20 11.85
CA GLU A 314 -20.81 3.97 12.43
C GLU A 314 -19.49 3.58 11.76
N SER A 315 -19.35 3.80 10.44
CA SER A 315 -18.11 3.55 9.70
C SER A 315 -16.99 4.48 10.14
N VAL A 316 -17.31 5.74 10.43
CA VAL A 316 -16.36 6.69 11.04
C VAL A 316 -15.90 6.20 12.42
N ILE A 317 -16.82 5.69 13.25
CA ILE A 317 -16.48 5.13 14.57
C ILE A 317 -15.58 3.89 14.42
N ASP A 318 -15.86 3.02 13.45
CA ASP A 318 -15.01 1.87 13.14
C ASP A 318 -13.59 2.30 12.80
N VAL A 319 -13.43 3.27 11.88
CA VAL A 319 -12.10 3.76 11.47
C VAL A 319 -11.38 4.49 12.62
N ARG A 320 -12.10 5.21 13.49
CA ARG A 320 -11.54 5.76 14.74
C ARG A 320 -10.97 4.66 15.63
N ASN A 321 -11.67 3.54 15.78
CA ASN A 321 -11.18 2.39 16.53
C ASN A 321 -9.91 1.81 15.92
N LEU A 322 -9.88 1.65 14.59
CA LEU A 322 -8.71 1.18 13.86
C LEU A 322 -7.52 2.12 14.03
N ALA A 323 -7.73 3.43 13.87
CA ALA A 323 -6.69 4.46 14.05
C ALA A 323 -6.13 4.52 15.49
N ASP A 324 -6.93 4.09 16.47
CA ASP A 324 -6.50 3.91 17.87
C ASP A 324 -5.80 2.56 18.14
N GLY A 325 -5.49 1.78 17.10
CA GLY A 325 -4.86 0.46 17.20
C GLY A 325 -5.79 -0.64 17.72
N LYS A 326 -7.11 -0.40 17.77
CA LYS A 326 -8.11 -1.38 18.20
C LYS A 326 -8.58 -2.23 17.01
N LYS A 327 -9.10 -3.42 17.32
CA LYS A 327 -9.73 -4.28 16.32
C LYS A 327 -11.25 -4.05 16.29
N ILE A 328 -11.83 -4.21 15.11
CA ILE A 328 -13.27 -4.13 14.87
C ILE A 328 -13.77 -5.47 14.31
N PRO A 329 -15.06 -5.82 14.45
CA PRO A 329 -15.63 -7.01 13.83
C PRO A 329 -15.43 -6.99 12.30
N ALA A 330 -14.99 -8.11 11.73
CA ALA A 330 -14.90 -8.23 10.26
C ALA A 330 -16.29 -8.15 9.64
N VAL A 331 -17.25 -8.88 10.22
CA VAL A 331 -18.69 -8.80 9.93
C VAL A 331 -19.36 -8.23 11.15
N LYS A 332 -20.19 -7.19 10.97
CA LYS A 332 -20.89 -6.53 12.06
C LYS A 332 -22.31 -7.07 12.20
N THR A 333 -22.72 -7.21 13.45
CA THR A 333 -24.08 -7.57 13.83
C THR A 333 -24.74 -6.42 14.59
N SER A 334 -26.06 -6.49 14.82
CA SER A 334 -26.78 -5.48 15.61
C SER A 334 -26.22 -5.31 17.03
N SER A 335 -25.65 -6.37 17.63
CA SER A 335 -25.01 -6.31 18.96
C SER A 335 -23.67 -5.57 18.96
N ASP A 336 -22.99 -5.50 17.83
CA ASP A 336 -21.71 -4.81 17.66
C ASP A 336 -21.88 -3.32 17.36
N TRP A 337 -23.12 -2.89 17.12
CA TRP A 337 -23.42 -1.50 16.78
C TRP A 337 -23.19 -0.54 17.94
N GLN A 338 -22.57 0.60 17.66
CA GLN A 338 -22.12 1.55 18.69
C GLN A 338 -22.86 2.88 18.66
N LEU A 339 -23.23 3.35 17.46
CA LEU A 339 -23.82 4.66 17.23
C LEU A 339 -25.35 4.62 17.28
N SER A 340 -25.98 5.57 17.98
CA SER A 340 -27.42 5.83 17.96
C SER A 340 -27.76 7.02 17.06
N PHE A 341 -29.02 7.19 16.68
CA PHE A 341 -29.47 8.38 15.97
C PHE A 341 -29.25 9.65 16.77
N ALA A 342 -29.40 9.61 18.09
CA ALA A 342 -29.10 10.73 18.97
C ALA A 342 -27.60 11.12 18.94
N GLY A 343 -26.70 10.15 18.78
CA GLY A 343 -25.25 10.36 18.69
C GLY A 343 -24.78 10.81 17.30
N LEU A 344 -25.62 10.76 16.28
CA LEU A 344 -25.24 11.01 14.89
C LEU A 344 -24.67 12.43 14.67
N ALA A 345 -25.23 13.44 15.33
CA ALA A 345 -24.82 14.83 15.17
C ALA A 345 -23.39 15.12 15.68
N THR A 346 -22.88 14.33 16.63
CA THR A 346 -21.58 14.53 17.27
C THR A 346 -20.60 13.39 17.02
N LEU A 347 -21.08 12.26 16.49
CA LEU A 347 -20.35 10.99 16.38
C LEU A 347 -19.70 10.58 17.72
N ASN A 348 -20.37 10.88 18.82
CA ASN A 348 -19.93 10.53 20.16
C ASN A 348 -20.68 9.29 20.65
N CYS A 349 -19.95 8.22 20.92
CA CYS A 349 -20.51 6.98 21.43
C CYS A 349 -19.49 6.22 22.30
N LYS A 350 -19.99 5.29 23.13
CA LYS A 350 -19.14 4.40 23.90
C LYS A 350 -18.59 3.31 22.98
N ARG A 351 -17.28 3.33 22.75
CA ARG A 351 -16.61 2.39 21.87
C ARG A 351 -16.52 0.99 22.50
N LYS A 352 -16.83 -0.03 21.72
CA LYS A 352 -16.77 -1.45 22.11
C LYS A 352 -15.62 -2.13 21.37
N PRO A 353 -14.42 -2.29 21.96
CA PRO A 353 -13.32 -3.01 21.33
C PRO A 353 -13.63 -4.51 21.30
N VAL A 354 -13.16 -5.18 20.25
CA VAL A 354 -13.23 -6.64 20.13
C VAL A 354 -11.84 -7.27 20.25
N LYS A 355 -11.76 -8.47 20.82
CA LYS A 355 -10.48 -9.18 20.96
C LYS A 355 -10.04 -9.80 19.64
N GLN A 356 -10.98 -10.30 18.86
CA GLN A 356 -10.75 -10.88 17.53
C GLN A 356 -11.48 -10.06 16.48
N GLY A 357 -10.82 -9.77 15.38
CA GLY A 357 -11.39 -8.93 14.33
C GLY A 357 -10.34 -8.50 13.32
N ILE A 358 -10.70 -7.49 12.56
CA ILE A 358 -9.84 -6.86 11.57
C ILE A 358 -9.13 -5.65 12.18
N SER A 359 -7.81 -5.52 11.92
CA SER A 359 -6.97 -4.43 12.41
C SER A 359 -6.76 -3.34 11.35
N TYR A 360 -6.13 -2.22 11.74
CA TYR A 360 -5.69 -1.18 10.82
C TYR A 360 -4.72 -1.74 9.77
N GLU A 361 -3.74 -2.53 10.22
CA GLU A 361 -2.77 -3.20 9.34
C GLU A 361 -3.45 -4.13 8.33
N ASP A 362 -4.43 -4.94 8.74
CA ASP A 362 -5.20 -5.78 7.82
C ASP A 362 -5.85 -4.95 6.69
N TYR A 363 -6.39 -3.77 7.01
CA TYR A 363 -6.95 -2.86 6.00
C TYR A 363 -5.88 -2.29 5.08
N LEU A 364 -4.70 -1.94 5.61
CA LEU A 364 -3.58 -1.49 4.78
C LEU A 364 -3.14 -2.59 3.80
N LEU A 365 -3.02 -3.84 4.26
CA LEU A 365 -2.73 -5.00 3.39
C LEU A 365 -3.76 -5.11 2.26
N LEU A 366 -5.05 -5.02 2.59
CA LEU A 366 -6.13 -5.08 1.61
C LEU A 366 -6.04 -3.94 0.58
N LEU A 367 -5.82 -2.72 1.02
CA LEU A 367 -5.70 -1.56 0.15
C LEU A 367 -4.45 -1.61 -0.73
N LEU A 368 -3.32 -2.12 -0.23
CA LEU A 368 -2.10 -2.32 -1.03
C LEU A 368 -2.30 -3.38 -2.12
N ILE A 369 -2.98 -4.48 -1.80
CA ILE A 369 -3.27 -5.54 -2.77
C ILE A 369 -4.23 -5.04 -3.84
N SER A 370 -5.23 -4.24 -3.46
CA SER A 370 -6.29 -3.73 -4.35
C SER A 370 -5.86 -2.59 -5.29
N GLN A 371 -4.61 -2.15 -5.26
CA GLN A 371 -4.13 -1.11 -6.17
C GLN A 371 -4.16 -1.55 -7.64
N LYS A 372 -4.74 -0.72 -8.51
CA LYS A 372 -4.80 -0.96 -9.96
C LYS A 372 -3.43 -1.02 -10.61
N ASP A 373 -2.61 0.00 -10.38
CA ASP A 373 -1.25 0.05 -10.90
C ASP A 373 -0.26 -0.54 -9.88
N LYS A 374 -0.07 -1.85 -9.99
CA LYS A 374 0.82 -2.61 -9.11
C LYS A 374 2.27 -2.12 -9.12
N ARG A 375 2.70 -1.48 -10.22
CA ARG A 375 4.07 -0.95 -10.36
C ARG A 375 4.29 0.29 -9.51
N GLN A 376 3.25 1.09 -9.26
CA GLN A 376 3.38 2.28 -8.44
C GLN A 376 3.85 1.97 -7.01
N LYS A 377 3.51 0.80 -6.46
CA LYS A 377 4.02 0.37 -5.14
C LYS A 377 5.55 0.37 -5.10
N TYR A 378 6.19 -0.21 -6.11
CA TYR A 378 7.66 -0.30 -6.16
C TYR A 378 8.30 1.07 -6.31
N PHE A 379 7.76 1.91 -7.19
CA PHE A 379 8.25 3.28 -7.37
C PHE A 379 8.10 4.13 -6.11
N ARG A 380 6.98 4.02 -5.42
CA ARG A 380 6.77 4.72 -4.14
C ARG A 380 7.66 4.15 -3.02
N MET A 381 7.95 2.84 -3.02
CA MET A 381 8.96 2.27 -2.12
C MET A 381 10.35 2.87 -2.39
N MET A 382 10.72 3.06 -3.66
CA MET A 382 11.99 3.71 -4.04
C MET A 382 12.07 5.15 -3.53
N ASP A 383 10.98 5.93 -3.65
CA ASP A 383 10.89 7.29 -3.11
C ASP A 383 11.17 7.32 -1.60
N LEU A 384 10.53 6.42 -0.85
CA LEU A 384 10.69 6.32 0.60
C LEU A 384 12.10 5.84 0.99
N MET A 385 12.63 4.82 0.32
CA MET A 385 13.99 4.32 0.56
C MET A 385 15.02 5.43 0.35
N GLU A 386 14.92 6.15 -0.77
CA GLU A 386 15.83 7.26 -1.06
C GLU A 386 15.71 8.36 -0.02
N GLN A 387 14.49 8.82 0.28
CA GLN A 387 14.27 9.89 1.24
C GLN A 387 14.74 9.52 2.65
N ASN A 388 14.51 8.30 3.09
CA ASN A 388 14.95 7.84 4.41
C ASN A 388 16.47 7.69 4.50
N ILE A 389 17.13 7.15 3.47
CA ILE A 389 18.59 7.01 3.44
C ILE A 389 19.27 8.38 3.34
N ARG A 390 18.72 9.31 2.57
CA ARG A 390 19.26 10.68 2.44
C ARG A 390 19.32 11.46 3.77
N ARG A 391 18.61 11.03 4.77
CA ARG A 391 18.76 11.58 6.14
C ARG A 391 20.12 11.25 6.77
N LYS A 392 20.79 10.19 6.32
CA LYS A 392 22.12 9.76 6.76
C LYS A 392 23.20 10.06 5.71
N VAL A 393 22.85 9.89 4.45
CA VAL A 393 23.73 10.05 3.27
C VAL A 393 23.06 11.02 2.32
N SER A 394 23.35 12.33 2.47
CA SER A 394 22.60 13.42 1.83
C SER A 394 22.58 13.38 0.29
N ASP A 395 23.60 12.84 -0.33
CA ASP A 395 23.78 12.71 -1.78
C ASP A 395 23.32 11.35 -2.34
N PHE A 396 22.73 10.51 -1.51
CA PHE A 396 22.26 9.19 -1.93
C PHE A 396 21.20 9.28 -3.03
N LYS A 397 21.36 8.45 -4.06
CA LYS A 397 20.41 8.25 -5.15
C LYS A 397 20.26 6.76 -5.44
N LEU A 398 19.03 6.29 -5.39
CA LEU A 398 18.73 4.86 -5.55
C LEU A 398 18.96 4.38 -6.99
N ASP A 399 18.71 5.22 -7.99
CA ASP A 399 18.94 4.94 -9.41
C ASP A 399 20.42 4.79 -9.80
N GLN A 400 21.34 5.17 -8.89
CA GLN A 400 22.77 4.94 -9.07
C GLN A 400 23.24 3.62 -8.44
N CYS A 401 22.42 2.95 -7.65
CA CYS A 401 22.74 1.68 -6.99
C CYS A 401 22.63 0.52 -7.97
N ILE A 402 23.75 -0.12 -8.28
CA ILE A 402 23.83 -1.18 -9.30
C ILE A 402 23.41 -2.51 -8.70
N SER A 403 22.34 -3.10 -9.24
CA SER A 403 21.83 -4.42 -8.84
C SER A 403 22.54 -5.56 -9.55
N SER A 404 22.86 -5.39 -10.81
CA SER A 404 23.60 -6.41 -11.57
C SER A 404 24.46 -5.81 -12.67
N TYR A 405 25.51 -6.51 -13.03
CA TYR A 405 26.40 -6.14 -14.13
C TYR A 405 27.10 -7.39 -14.70
N LYS A 406 27.61 -7.27 -15.91
CA LYS A 406 28.46 -8.26 -16.55
C LYS A 406 29.91 -7.82 -16.44
N ILE A 407 30.77 -8.67 -15.86
CA ILE A 407 32.20 -8.46 -15.85
C ILE A 407 32.85 -9.35 -16.88
N THR A 408 33.71 -8.78 -17.69
CA THR A 408 34.47 -9.47 -18.73
C THR A 408 35.95 -9.28 -18.45
N GLN A 409 36.68 -10.37 -18.37
CA GLN A 409 38.12 -10.39 -18.18
C GLN A 409 38.80 -11.01 -19.40
N ASN A 410 39.73 -10.29 -19.96
CA ASN A 410 40.64 -10.85 -20.97
C ASN A 410 41.89 -11.39 -20.30
N LEU A 411 42.25 -12.62 -20.63
CA LEU A 411 43.44 -13.32 -20.17
C LEU A 411 44.27 -13.75 -21.37
N LYS A 412 45.57 -13.79 -21.21
CA LYS A 412 46.45 -14.38 -22.18
C LYS A 412 47.11 -15.61 -21.56
N LEU A 413 46.95 -16.73 -22.18
CA LEU A 413 47.54 -18.01 -21.80
C LEU A 413 48.77 -18.29 -22.65
N LYS A 414 49.91 -18.51 -22.01
CA LYS A 414 51.12 -18.93 -22.73
C LYS A 414 50.93 -20.36 -23.22
N LYS A 415 51.03 -20.61 -24.50
CA LYS A 415 51.05 -21.96 -25.03
C LYS A 415 52.28 -22.69 -24.54
N LEU A 416 52.07 -23.71 -23.73
CA LEU A 416 53.13 -24.65 -23.33
C LEU A 416 53.41 -25.58 -24.51
N GLY A 417 54.67 -25.70 -24.94
CA GLY A 417 55.07 -26.69 -25.90
C GLY A 417 55.00 -28.09 -25.30
N PHE A 418 54.52 -29.06 -26.04
CA PHE A 418 54.54 -30.46 -25.65
C PHE A 418 56.01 -31.01 -25.72
N GLY A 419 56.43 -31.78 -24.73
CA GLY A 419 57.70 -32.52 -24.76
C GLY A 419 58.98 -31.71 -24.49
N GLY A 420 58.93 -30.60 -23.73
CA GLY A 420 60.14 -29.86 -23.32
C GLY A 420 60.76 -28.97 -24.40
N MET A 421 60.27 -28.99 -25.63
CA MET A 421 60.67 -28.04 -26.67
C MET A 421 59.78 -26.76 -26.52
N ILE A 422 60.40 -25.70 -25.99
CA ILE A 422 59.85 -24.35 -26.13
C ILE A 422 59.98 -24.00 -27.62
N LEU A 423 58.87 -24.11 -28.35
CA LEU A 423 58.84 -23.61 -29.73
C LEU A 423 59.21 -22.12 -29.71
N PRO A 424 60.11 -21.66 -30.56
CA PRO A 424 60.58 -20.27 -30.58
C PRO A 424 59.51 -19.24 -30.85
N PHE A 425 58.29 -19.69 -31.18
CA PHE A 425 57.10 -18.86 -31.35
C PHE A 425 56.03 -19.20 -30.34
N ALA A 426 56.33 -19.07 -29.05
CA ALA A 426 55.33 -19.23 -28.01
C ALA A 426 54.28 -18.14 -28.14
N THR A 427 53.27 -18.39 -28.91
CA THR A 427 52.10 -17.48 -29.09
C THR A 427 51.20 -17.60 -27.88
N TYR A 428 50.74 -16.45 -27.37
CA TYR A 428 49.67 -16.43 -26.40
C TYR A 428 48.34 -16.74 -27.05
N THR A 429 47.48 -17.44 -26.34
CA THR A 429 46.08 -17.61 -26.73
C THR A 429 45.26 -16.67 -25.86
N ASP A 430 44.46 -15.83 -26.51
CA ASP A 430 43.53 -14.96 -25.82
C ASP A 430 42.37 -15.80 -25.29
N LEU A 431 42.09 -15.67 -24.00
CA LEU A 431 40.96 -16.29 -23.32
C LEU A 431 40.07 -15.16 -22.79
N LYS A 432 38.83 -15.16 -23.17
CA LYS A 432 37.84 -14.22 -22.68
C LYS A 432 36.90 -14.92 -21.72
N MET A 433 36.90 -14.46 -20.45
CA MET A 433 35.98 -14.94 -19.42
C MET A 433 34.95 -13.87 -19.11
N TYR A 434 33.71 -14.26 -18.93
CA TYR A 434 32.67 -13.33 -18.50
C TYR A 434 31.74 -13.98 -17.48
N ARG A 435 31.13 -13.15 -16.64
CA ARG A 435 30.08 -13.57 -15.72
C ARG A 435 29.16 -12.41 -15.40
N TYR A 436 27.90 -12.74 -15.18
CA TYR A 436 26.93 -11.82 -14.57
C TYR A 436 27.06 -11.88 -13.07
N VAL A 437 27.12 -10.71 -12.45
CA VAL A 437 27.11 -10.51 -11.00
C VAL A 437 25.79 -9.91 -10.62
N THR A 438 25.09 -10.52 -9.68
CA THR A 438 23.81 -10.04 -9.14
C THR A 438 23.94 -9.95 -7.63
N TYR A 439 23.48 -8.85 -7.08
CA TYR A 439 23.41 -8.60 -5.64
C TYR A 439 22.17 -9.20 -5.03
#